data_7ce58aec47209794aaf35dcd47e9edf5
#
_entry.id   7ce58aec47209794aaf35dcd47e9edf5
#
_cell.length_a   1.000
_cell.length_b   1.000
_cell.length_c   1.000
_cell.angle_alpha   90.00
_cell.angle_beta   90.00
_cell.angle_gamma   90.00
#
_symmetry.space_group_name_H-M   'P 1'
#
loop_
_entity.id
_entity.type
_entity.pdbx_description
1 polymer ?
#
loop_
_entity_poly.entity_id
_entity_poly.type
_entity_poly.pdbx_seq_one_letter_code
_entity_poly.pdbx_strand_id
1 'polypeptide(L)'
;MRFLLNGLNGREALLIDPAKANDHRILAEKFGFTDMLAQLFGEVPKAYIAEDGTGVIPIAGVIGKGLSPIEKMTGAVDVNAIADAIDEFSSNPQVTRIAFQVSSPGGTVTGVEELANKVRNISKPTMAYTDSEMASAAYWIASASDKVVASPSSTVGSIGVYMTVADMTEMAKAQGIKMVVIKSGKFKGAGIPGTSLSDEQIANLQDSVDAIHADFKASVLQTRKLVKAEDMEGQVFSGKQAAQRNLVTGLADSFSEAVAMWAENSIAPAPAVPAKKK
;
A
#
# COMPACT_ATOMS: atom_id res chain seq x y z
N MET A 1 -1.47 16.04 -2.33
CA MET A 1 -0.12 16.62 -2.19
C MET A 1 0.32 16.81 -0.74
N ARG A 2 -0.47 17.47 0.12
CA ARG A 2 -0.07 17.74 1.53
C ARG A 2 0.22 16.47 2.35
N PHE A 3 -0.58 15.44 2.24
CA PHE A 3 -0.39 14.20 2.98
C PHE A 3 0.82 13.41 2.46
N LEU A 4 1.00 13.33 1.12
CA LEU A 4 2.18 12.70 0.51
C LEU A 4 3.47 13.41 0.96
N LEU A 5 3.48 14.75 0.92
CA LEU A 5 4.63 15.52 1.38
C LEU A 5 4.89 15.32 2.88
N ASN A 6 3.85 15.17 3.70
CA ASN A 6 4.02 14.91 5.14
C ASN A 6 4.66 13.54 5.41
N GLY A 7 4.21 12.49 4.71
CA GLY A 7 4.81 11.17 4.80
C GLY A 7 6.25 11.14 4.28
N LEU A 8 6.48 11.71 3.08
CA LEU A 8 7.81 11.78 2.47
C LEU A 8 8.81 12.64 3.25
N ASN A 9 8.32 13.57 4.08
CA ASN A 9 9.13 14.42 4.96
C ASN A 9 9.23 13.87 6.41
N GLY A 10 8.89 12.61 6.64
CA GLY A 10 9.04 11.96 7.94
C GLY A 10 8.04 12.38 9.01
N ARG A 11 6.87 12.91 8.62
CA ARG A 11 5.82 13.31 9.56
C ARG A 11 4.76 12.22 9.76
N GLU A 12 4.77 11.21 8.92
CA GLU A 12 3.86 10.07 8.97
C GLU A 12 4.62 8.81 8.56
N ALA A 13 4.30 7.68 9.17
CA ALA A 13 4.87 6.39 8.78
C ALA A 13 4.33 5.97 7.41
N LEU A 14 5.20 5.43 6.57
CA LEU A 14 4.88 5.05 5.20
C LEU A 14 4.84 3.53 5.03
N LEU A 15 3.80 3.09 4.36
CA LEU A 15 3.62 1.77 3.78
C LEU A 15 3.68 1.91 2.25
N ILE A 16 4.85 2.25 1.71
CA ILE A 16 5.09 2.41 0.27
C ILE A 16 6.43 1.79 -0.10
N ASP A 17 6.54 1.27 -1.31
CA ASP A 17 7.85 0.83 -1.83
C ASP A 17 8.81 2.04 -1.86
N PRO A 18 9.99 1.96 -1.20
CA PRO A 18 10.94 3.07 -1.11
C PRO A 18 11.41 3.61 -2.47
N ALA A 19 11.54 2.76 -3.50
CA ALA A 19 11.92 3.19 -4.84
C ALA A 19 10.85 4.12 -5.44
N LYS A 20 9.56 3.79 -5.23
CA LYS A 20 8.43 4.58 -5.71
C LYS A 20 8.17 5.84 -4.88
N ALA A 21 8.49 5.82 -3.58
CA ALA A 21 8.41 7.01 -2.74
C ALA A 21 9.26 8.16 -3.28
N ASN A 22 10.47 7.85 -3.79
CA ASN A 22 11.35 8.85 -4.41
C ASN A 22 10.78 9.40 -5.73
N ASP A 23 10.21 8.53 -6.56
CA ASP A 23 9.56 8.94 -7.81
C ASP A 23 8.41 9.92 -7.54
N HIS A 24 7.56 9.63 -6.55
CA HIS A 24 6.46 10.50 -6.15
C HIS A 24 6.95 11.83 -5.57
N ARG A 25 8.08 11.86 -4.86
CA ARG A 25 8.70 13.12 -4.38
C ARG A 25 9.18 13.97 -5.55
N ILE A 26 9.87 13.35 -6.52
CA ILE A 26 10.36 14.05 -7.71
C ILE A 26 9.19 14.60 -8.54
N LEU A 27 8.12 13.81 -8.70
CA LEU A 27 6.90 14.27 -9.38
C LEU A 27 6.27 15.44 -8.63
N ALA A 28 6.12 15.36 -7.31
CA ALA A 28 5.55 16.44 -6.51
C ALA A 28 6.36 17.75 -6.59
N GLU A 29 7.67 17.69 -6.78
CA GLU A 29 8.55 18.86 -6.94
C GLU A 29 8.56 19.43 -8.38
N LYS A 30 8.32 18.58 -9.39
CA LYS A 30 8.41 18.93 -10.81
C LYS A 30 7.09 19.34 -11.47
N PHE A 31 5.95 19.16 -10.78
CA PHE A 31 4.64 19.47 -11.38
C PHE A 31 4.54 20.95 -11.77
N GLY A 32 4.81 21.22 -13.06
CA GLY A 32 4.36 22.45 -13.72
C GLY A 32 2.84 22.41 -13.91
N PHE A 33 2.20 23.58 -13.97
CA PHE A 33 0.75 23.74 -14.17
C PHE A 33 0.22 22.99 -15.40
N THR A 34 1.00 22.82 -16.45
CA THR A 34 0.67 22.09 -17.69
C THR A 34 0.59 20.58 -17.48
N ASP A 35 1.47 19.99 -16.67
CA ASP A 35 1.46 18.54 -16.38
C ASP A 35 0.31 18.18 -15.44
N MET A 36 -0.02 19.08 -14.53
CA MET A 36 -1.20 18.97 -13.67
C MET A 36 -2.49 18.99 -14.47
N LEU A 37 -2.60 19.84 -15.49
CA LEU A 37 -3.78 19.89 -16.40
C LEU A 37 -3.91 18.61 -17.26
N ALA A 38 -2.82 18.03 -17.72
CA ALA A 38 -2.86 16.78 -18.49
C ALA A 38 -3.35 15.59 -17.67
N GLN A 39 -3.04 15.56 -16.37
CA GLN A 39 -3.57 14.55 -15.43
C GLN A 39 -4.99 14.86 -14.95
N LEU A 40 -5.40 16.12 -14.96
CA LEU A 40 -6.76 16.57 -14.61
C LEU A 40 -7.87 15.92 -15.46
N PHE A 41 -7.54 15.48 -16.67
CA PHE A 41 -8.48 14.85 -17.60
C PHE A 41 -8.31 13.33 -17.71
N GLY A 42 -7.37 12.72 -16.93
CA GLY A 42 -7.27 11.28 -16.79
C GLY A 42 -8.43 10.74 -15.97
N GLU A 43 -9.13 9.74 -16.48
CA GLU A 43 -10.18 9.07 -15.72
C GLU A 43 -9.57 8.30 -14.52
N VAL A 44 -9.96 8.71 -13.31
CA VAL A 44 -9.68 7.90 -12.12
C VAL A 44 -10.51 6.62 -12.25
N PRO A 45 -9.88 5.42 -12.18
CA PRO A 45 -10.62 4.16 -12.26
C PRO A 45 -11.73 4.12 -11.19
N LYS A 46 -12.97 3.88 -11.62
CA LYS A 46 -14.14 3.79 -10.73
C LYS A 46 -14.51 2.32 -10.50
N ALA A 47 -15.09 2.04 -9.34
CA ALA A 47 -15.71 0.74 -9.10
C ALA A 47 -16.89 0.52 -10.07
N TYR A 48 -17.03 -0.73 -10.56
CA TYR A 48 -18.08 -1.11 -11.49
C TYR A 48 -18.52 -2.56 -11.28
N ILE A 49 -19.68 -2.91 -11.79
CA ILE A 49 -20.20 -4.29 -11.79
C ILE A 49 -20.02 -4.86 -13.20
N ALA A 50 -19.30 -5.96 -13.32
CA ALA A 50 -19.13 -6.67 -14.57
C ALA A 50 -20.39 -7.51 -14.91
N GLU A 51 -20.53 -7.92 -16.19
CA GLU A 51 -21.70 -8.65 -16.69
C GLU A 51 -21.96 -9.98 -15.95
N ASP A 52 -20.90 -10.60 -15.41
CA ASP A 52 -20.96 -11.84 -14.64
C ASP A 52 -21.33 -11.64 -13.15
N GLY A 53 -21.66 -10.42 -12.74
CA GLY A 53 -21.98 -10.06 -11.37
C GLY A 53 -20.75 -9.87 -10.46
N THR A 54 -19.54 -9.81 -11.01
CA THR A 54 -18.34 -9.46 -10.26
C THR A 54 -18.31 -7.95 -10.02
N GLY A 55 -18.32 -7.52 -8.76
CA GLY A 55 -18.02 -6.14 -8.38
C GLY A 55 -16.52 -5.90 -8.43
N VAL A 56 -16.06 -5.00 -9.28
CA VAL A 56 -14.63 -4.68 -9.46
C VAL A 56 -14.31 -3.36 -8.78
N ILE A 57 -13.40 -3.39 -7.81
CA ILE A 57 -12.92 -2.21 -7.07
C ILE A 57 -11.45 -1.97 -7.42
N PRO A 58 -11.13 -0.91 -8.18
CA PRO A 58 -9.75 -0.57 -8.50
C PRO A 58 -9.04 0.05 -7.28
N ILE A 59 -7.80 -0.40 -7.04
CA ILE A 59 -6.86 0.19 -6.07
C ILE A 59 -5.65 0.63 -6.88
N ALA A 60 -5.69 1.85 -7.42
CA ALA A 60 -4.67 2.37 -8.31
C ALA A 60 -3.98 3.61 -7.71
N GLY A 61 -2.64 3.66 -7.81
CA GLY A 61 -1.83 4.77 -7.31
C GLY A 61 -1.54 4.73 -5.81
N VAL A 62 -1.07 5.85 -5.27
CA VAL A 62 -0.66 5.94 -3.85
C VAL A 62 -1.87 5.98 -2.93
N ILE A 63 -1.84 5.17 -1.90
CA ILE A 63 -2.95 5.02 -0.93
C ILE A 63 -2.82 6.09 0.17
N GLY A 64 -3.93 6.75 0.47
CA GLY A 64 -4.04 7.70 1.58
C GLY A 64 -5.45 7.77 2.13
N LYS A 65 -5.65 8.47 3.24
CA LYS A 65 -6.96 8.64 3.88
C LYS A 65 -7.37 10.10 3.95
N GLY A 66 -8.62 10.40 3.58
CA GLY A 66 -9.14 11.76 3.62
C GLY A 66 -8.48 12.69 2.61
N LEU A 67 -8.23 12.19 1.41
CA LEU A 67 -7.55 12.91 0.34
C LEU A 67 -8.37 14.09 -0.16
N SER A 68 -7.69 15.21 -0.40
CA SER A 68 -8.25 16.35 -1.09
C SER A 68 -8.59 16.01 -2.56
N PRO A 69 -9.48 16.78 -3.22
CA PRO A 69 -9.76 16.57 -4.65
C PRO A 69 -8.49 16.60 -5.52
N ILE A 70 -7.54 17.48 -5.21
CA ILE A 70 -6.28 17.59 -5.97
C ILE A 70 -5.43 16.31 -5.84
N GLU A 71 -5.32 15.74 -4.64
CA GLU A 71 -4.59 14.49 -4.41
C GLU A 71 -5.23 13.31 -5.16
N LYS A 72 -6.55 13.23 -5.20
CA LYS A 72 -7.27 12.22 -5.99
C LYS A 72 -7.03 12.42 -7.49
N MET A 73 -7.02 13.68 -7.97
CA MET A 73 -6.76 14.01 -9.38
C MET A 73 -5.33 13.68 -9.80
N THR A 74 -4.36 13.68 -8.88
CA THR A 74 -2.98 13.23 -9.16
C THR A 74 -2.80 11.72 -9.10
N GLY A 75 -3.90 10.95 -9.08
CA GLY A 75 -3.89 9.49 -9.11
C GLY A 75 -3.74 8.81 -7.76
N ALA A 76 -3.90 9.53 -6.64
CA ALA A 76 -3.94 8.90 -5.33
C ALA A 76 -5.33 8.31 -5.04
N VAL A 77 -5.37 7.16 -4.36
CA VAL A 77 -6.61 6.47 -3.99
C VAL A 77 -6.91 6.62 -2.50
N ASP A 78 -8.15 6.99 -2.19
CA ASP A 78 -8.60 7.22 -0.81
C ASP A 78 -9.12 5.92 -0.18
N VAL A 79 -8.58 5.56 0.99
CA VAL A 79 -9.05 4.44 1.81
C VAL A 79 -10.57 4.50 2.04
N ASN A 80 -11.13 5.70 2.25
CA ASN A 80 -12.57 5.86 2.44
C ASN A 80 -13.36 5.50 1.18
N ALA A 81 -12.88 5.90 -0.02
CA ALA A 81 -13.56 5.57 -1.28
C ALA A 81 -13.57 4.06 -1.56
N ILE A 82 -12.48 3.35 -1.21
CA ILE A 82 -12.45 1.88 -1.30
C ILE A 82 -13.44 1.27 -0.31
N ALA A 83 -13.47 1.79 0.92
CA ALA A 83 -14.38 1.31 1.96
C ALA A 83 -15.86 1.50 1.58
N ASP A 84 -16.21 2.65 0.99
CA ASP A 84 -17.57 2.95 0.51
C ASP A 84 -17.97 2.00 -0.63
N ALA A 85 -17.08 1.73 -1.58
CA ALA A 85 -17.32 0.76 -2.66
C ALA A 85 -17.51 -0.68 -2.13
N ILE A 86 -16.78 -1.07 -1.09
CA ILE A 86 -16.97 -2.35 -0.42
C ILE A 86 -18.37 -2.44 0.20
N ASP A 87 -18.84 -1.39 0.89
CA ASP A 87 -20.17 -1.36 1.50
C ASP A 87 -21.27 -1.43 0.44
N GLU A 88 -21.14 -0.65 -0.63
CA GLU A 88 -22.06 -0.67 -1.76
C GLU A 88 -22.16 -2.07 -2.37
N PHE A 89 -21.02 -2.69 -2.72
CA PHE A 89 -21.01 -4.01 -3.37
C PHE A 89 -21.39 -5.14 -2.43
N SER A 90 -21.08 -5.02 -1.15
CA SER A 90 -21.48 -6.02 -0.14
C SER A 90 -22.99 -6.09 0.02
N SER A 91 -23.68 -4.95 -0.04
CA SER A 91 -25.14 -4.85 0.09
C SER A 91 -25.90 -5.07 -1.22
N ASN A 92 -25.25 -4.94 -2.37
CA ASN A 92 -25.91 -5.05 -3.68
C ASN A 92 -26.18 -6.52 -4.05
N PRO A 93 -27.46 -6.96 -4.24
CA PRO A 93 -27.80 -8.34 -4.60
C PRO A 93 -27.32 -8.76 -5.99
N GLN A 94 -27.04 -7.80 -6.89
CA GLN A 94 -26.49 -8.10 -8.22
C GLN A 94 -25.00 -8.47 -8.17
N VAL A 95 -24.30 -8.11 -7.10
CA VAL A 95 -22.89 -8.46 -6.91
C VAL A 95 -22.81 -9.79 -6.20
N THR A 96 -22.26 -10.80 -6.86
CA THR A 96 -22.09 -12.17 -6.32
C THR A 96 -20.73 -12.39 -5.67
N ARG A 97 -19.71 -11.61 -6.06
CA ARG A 97 -18.33 -11.68 -5.60
C ARG A 97 -17.63 -10.34 -5.83
N ILE A 98 -16.54 -10.04 -5.12
CA ILE A 98 -15.81 -8.77 -5.21
C ILE A 98 -14.36 -9.02 -5.60
N ALA A 99 -13.90 -8.34 -6.67
CA ALA A 99 -12.52 -8.37 -7.13
C ALA A 99 -11.85 -7.01 -6.91
N PHE A 100 -10.67 -7.00 -6.30
CA PHE A 100 -9.81 -5.83 -6.19
C PHE A 100 -8.77 -5.87 -7.32
N GLN A 101 -8.84 -4.90 -8.25
CA GLN A 101 -7.82 -4.74 -9.29
C GLN A 101 -6.75 -3.76 -8.78
N VAL A 102 -5.55 -4.26 -8.50
CA VAL A 102 -4.52 -3.53 -7.77
C VAL A 102 -3.37 -3.13 -8.69
N SER A 103 -3.05 -1.84 -8.69
CA SER A 103 -1.85 -1.26 -9.32
C SER A 103 -1.33 -0.14 -8.43
N SER A 104 -0.67 -0.50 -7.32
CA SER A 104 -0.33 0.46 -6.26
C SER A 104 0.98 0.09 -5.55
N PRO A 105 1.88 1.07 -5.35
CA PRO A 105 3.11 0.91 -4.57
C PRO A 105 2.86 0.92 -3.05
N GLY A 106 1.61 1.12 -2.62
CA GLY A 106 1.26 1.37 -1.23
C GLY A 106 0.98 2.84 -0.92
N GLY A 107 1.27 3.28 0.29
CA GLY A 107 0.97 4.65 0.71
C GLY A 107 1.17 4.90 2.20
N THR A 108 0.28 5.69 2.82
CA THR A 108 0.34 5.98 4.25
C THR A 108 -0.31 4.86 5.08
N VAL A 109 0.05 4.79 6.36
CA VAL A 109 -0.43 3.75 7.30
C VAL A 109 -1.91 3.94 7.65
N THR A 110 -2.34 5.22 7.75
CA THR A 110 -3.63 5.58 8.36
C THR A 110 -4.81 4.96 7.63
N GLY A 111 -5.58 4.13 8.31
CA GLY A 111 -6.79 3.48 7.82
C GLY A 111 -6.57 2.20 7.02
N VAL A 112 -5.32 1.77 6.83
CA VAL A 112 -4.99 0.58 6.04
C VAL A 112 -5.36 -0.71 6.77
N GLU A 113 -5.08 -0.80 8.06
CA GLU A 113 -5.44 -1.96 8.87
C GLU A 113 -6.95 -2.14 8.95
N GLU A 114 -7.69 -1.05 9.22
CA GLU A 114 -9.15 -1.07 9.26
C GLU A 114 -9.74 -1.49 7.91
N LEU A 115 -9.15 -1.02 6.79
CA LEU A 115 -9.58 -1.42 5.47
C LEU A 115 -9.27 -2.90 5.19
N ALA A 116 -8.09 -3.39 5.57
CA ALA A 116 -7.76 -4.81 5.46
C ALA A 116 -8.71 -5.68 6.31
N ASN A 117 -9.04 -5.24 7.53
CA ASN A 117 -10.05 -5.90 8.36
C ASN A 117 -11.43 -5.90 7.70
N LYS A 118 -11.82 -4.79 7.06
CA LYS A 118 -13.07 -4.70 6.31
C LYS A 118 -13.11 -5.68 5.14
N VAL A 119 -12.02 -5.78 4.35
CA VAL A 119 -11.89 -6.75 3.25
C VAL A 119 -12.04 -8.19 3.77
N ARG A 120 -11.38 -8.52 4.87
CA ARG A 120 -11.43 -9.87 5.48
C ARG A 120 -12.84 -10.26 5.93
N ASN A 121 -13.64 -9.28 6.34
CA ASN A 121 -14.99 -9.50 6.87
C ASN A 121 -16.08 -9.41 5.80
N ILE A 122 -15.75 -9.28 4.51
CA ILE A 122 -16.72 -9.36 3.42
C ILE A 122 -17.32 -10.77 3.38
N SER A 123 -18.65 -10.86 3.38
CA SER A 123 -19.35 -12.15 3.35
C SER A 123 -19.36 -12.81 1.97
N LYS A 124 -19.14 -12.03 0.91
CA LYS A 124 -19.05 -12.52 -0.47
C LYS A 124 -17.63 -12.98 -0.77
N PRO A 125 -17.42 -13.93 -1.69
CA PRO A 125 -16.08 -14.31 -2.12
C PRO A 125 -15.27 -13.10 -2.60
N THR A 126 -13.98 -13.05 -2.24
CA THR A 126 -13.07 -11.96 -2.57
C THR A 126 -11.82 -12.42 -3.30
N MET A 127 -11.36 -11.63 -4.27
CA MET A 127 -10.09 -11.84 -4.96
C MET A 127 -9.37 -10.50 -5.16
N ALA A 128 -8.05 -10.47 -4.95
CA ALA A 128 -7.19 -9.37 -5.39
C ALA A 128 -6.31 -9.84 -6.56
N TYR A 129 -6.14 -8.99 -7.56
CA TYR A 129 -5.30 -9.25 -8.72
C TYR A 129 -4.40 -8.07 -9.05
N THR A 130 -3.17 -8.36 -9.48
CA THR A 130 -2.26 -7.38 -10.07
C THR A 130 -1.53 -7.93 -11.29
N ASP A 131 -1.42 -7.10 -12.33
CA ASP A 131 -0.52 -7.29 -13.47
C ASP A 131 0.65 -6.29 -13.46
N SER A 132 0.69 -5.43 -12.47
CA SER A 132 1.66 -4.35 -12.31
C SER A 132 2.32 -4.41 -10.93
N GLU A 133 1.75 -3.77 -9.93
CA GLU A 133 2.31 -3.64 -8.60
C GLU A 133 1.24 -3.78 -7.52
N MET A 134 1.54 -4.60 -6.52
CA MET A 134 0.74 -4.81 -5.31
C MET A 134 1.72 -4.83 -4.14
N ALA A 135 2.12 -3.64 -3.68
CA ALA A 135 3.20 -3.51 -2.70
C ALA A 135 2.75 -2.79 -1.43
N SER A 136 3.38 -3.12 -0.31
CA SER A 136 3.26 -2.42 0.97
C SER A 136 1.80 -2.27 1.44
N ALA A 137 1.24 -1.08 1.66
CA ALA A 137 -0.15 -0.88 2.07
C ALA A 137 -1.16 -1.55 1.11
N ALA A 138 -0.87 -1.56 -0.20
CA ALA A 138 -1.72 -2.24 -1.18
C ALA A 138 -1.70 -3.76 -0.98
N TYR A 139 -0.53 -4.33 -0.66
CA TYR A 139 -0.44 -5.75 -0.34
C TYR A 139 -1.12 -6.06 1.01
N TRP A 140 -1.01 -5.19 2.01
CA TRP A 140 -1.71 -5.37 3.29
C TRP A 140 -3.22 -5.52 3.07
N ILE A 141 -3.83 -4.60 2.31
CA ILE A 141 -5.26 -4.64 1.97
C ILE A 141 -5.58 -5.89 1.15
N ALA A 142 -4.83 -6.13 0.06
CA ALA A 142 -5.06 -7.23 -0.87
C ALA A 142 -4.88 -8.61 -0.23
N SER A 143 -3.91 -8.74 0.69
CA SER A 143 -3.65 -9.99 1.41
C SER A 143 -4.83 -10.46 2.26
N ALA A 144 -5.75 -9.56 2.62
CA ALA A 144 -6.95 -9.88 3.36
C ALA A 144 -8.04 -10.58 2.53
N SER A 145 -7.92 -10.60 1.19
CA SER A 145 -8.86 -11.30 0.30
C SER A 145 -8.69 -12.82 0.38
N ASP A 146 -9.75 -13.58 0.02
CA ASP A 146 -9.70 -15.05 -0.03
C ASP A 146 -8.64 -15.56 -1.01
N LYS A 147 -8.57 -14.92 -2.18
CA LYS A 147 -7.59 -15.21 -3.23
C LYS A 147 -6.75 -13.97 -3.53
N VAL A 148 -5.45 -14.17 -3.72
CA VAL A 148 -4.53 -13.15 -4.23
C VAL A 148 -3.85 -13.73 -5.46
N VAL A 149 -4.02 -13.10 -6.60
CA VAL A 149 -3.50 -13.56 -7.89
C VAL A 149 -2.61 -12.46 -8.48
N ALA A 150 -1.54 -12.85 -9.12
CA ALA A 150 -0.58 -11.91 -9.69
C ALA A 150 -0.15 -12.36 -11.10
N SER A 151 0.17 -11.43 -11.97
CA SER A 151 0.87 -11.81 -13.20
C SER A 151 2.31 -12.23 -12.88
N PRO A 152 2.90 -13.12 -13.69
CA PRO A 152 4.24 -13.64 -13.42
C PRO A 152 5.34 -12.60 -13.25
N SER A 153 5.21 -11.44 -13.91
CA SER A 153 6.20 -10.35 -13.93
C SER A 153 5.85 -9.17 -13.02
N SER A 154 4.66 -9.16 -12.42
CA SER A 154 4.24 -8.09 -11.49
C SER A 154 5.12 -8.01 -10.25
N THR A 155 5.07 -6.89 -9.55
CA THR A 155 5.76 -6.65 -8.28
C THR A 155 4.83 -6.87 -7.10
N VAL A 156 5.20 -7.74 -6.14
CA VAL A 156 4.39 -8.07 -4.97
C VAL A 156 5.25 -8.07 -3.71
N GLY A 157 4.69 -7.64 -2.58
CA GLY A 157 5.36 -7.71 -1.28
C GLY A 157 5.58 -6.34 -0.64
N SER A 158 6.83 -5.97 -0.38
CA SER A 158 7.18 -4.76 0.38
C SER A 158 6.46 -4.72 1.74
N ILE A 159 6.46 -5.88 2.45
CA ILE A 159 5.87 -6.01 3.79
C ILE A 159 6.84 -5.37 4.78
N GLY A 160 6.68 -4.08 4.97
CA GLY A 160 7.56 -3.27 5.81
C GLY A 160 7.01 -1.86 5.99
N VAL A 161 7.57 -1.17 6.98
CA VAL A 161 7.19 0.20 7.34
C VAL A 161 8.47 1.01 7.51
N TYR A 162 8.47 2.25 7.05
CA TYR A 162 9.59 3.15 7.32
C TYR A 162 9.11 4.57 7.60
N MET A 163 9.96 5.32 8.27
CA MET A 163 9.80 6.75 8.49
C MET A 163 11.14 7.44 8.19
N THR A 164 11.11 8.56 7.48
CA THR A 164 12.30 9.37 7.23
C THR A 164 12.20 10.70 7.96
N VAL A 165 13.26 11.08 8.66
CA VAL A 165 13.40 12.38 9.28
C VAL A 165 14.70 13.03 8.78
N ALA A 166 14.58 14.20 8.16
CA ALA A 166 15.75 14.93 7.69
C ALA A 166 16.38 15.73 8.84
N ASP A 167 17.63 15.44 9.19
CA ASP A 167 18.42 16.33 10.05
C ASP A 167 19.00 17.47 9.22
N MET A 168 18.45 18.66 9.38
CA MET A 168 18.86 19.87 8.68
C MET A 168 19.63 20.84 9.59
N THR A 169 20.16 20.36 10.73
CA THR A 169 20.80 21.20 11.75
C THR A 169 22.01 21.96 11.21
N GLU A 170 22.89 21.26 10.49
CA GLU A 170 24.09 21.90 9.95
C GLU A 170 23.76 22.89 8.81
N MET A 171 22.75 22.60 8.00
CA MET A 171 22.27 23.53 6.98
C MET A 171 21.69 24.79 7.60
N ALA A 172 20.89 24.67 8.66
CA ALA A 172 20.33 25.81 9.40
C ALA A 172 21.47 26.69 10.01
N LYS A 173 22.45 26.05 10.63
CA LYS A 173 23.63 26.75 11.17
C LYS A 173 24.39 27.52 10.09
N ALA A 174 24.64 26.93 8.94
CA ALA A 174 25.33 27.57 7.82
C ALA A 174 24.57 28.79 7.29
N GLN A 175 23.25 28.82 7.45
CA GLN A 175 22.39 29.96 7.12
C GLN A 175 22.22 30.99 8.27
N GLY A 176 22.95 30.80 9.39
CA GLY A 176 22.82 31.66 10.57
C GLY A 176 21.49 31.47 11.36
N ILE A 177 20.74 30.40 11.08
CA ILE A 177 19.47 30.13 11.74
C ILE A 177 19.71 29.24 12.96
N LYS A 178 19.27 29.70 14.15
CA LYS A 178 19.24 28.93 15.38
C LYS A 178 17.79 28.52 15.70
N MET A 179 17.49 27.22 15.60
CA MET A 179 16.19 26.69 16.00
C MET A 179 16.11 26.59 17.52
N VAL A 180 15.04 27.14 18.10
CA VAL A 180 14.76 27.04 19.55
C VAL A 180 13.38 26.39 19.69
N VAL A 181 13.33 25.17 20.26
CA VAL A 181 12.08 24.45 20.48
C VAL A 181 11.67 24.59 21.94
N ILE A 182 10.57 25.30 22.18
CA ILE A 182 9.92 25.38 23.49
C ILE A 182 8.81 24.33 23.50
N LYS A 183 8.94 23.32 24.37
CA LYS A 183 8.02 22.17 24.39
C LYS A 183 7.65 21.73 25.80
N SER A 184 6.46 21.17 25.89
CA SER A 184 6.04 20.35 27.02
C SER A 184 5.82 18.92 26.55
N GLY A 185 6.41 17.96 27.23
CA GLY A 185 6.48 16.56 26.82
C GLY A 185 7.78 16.20 26.09
N LYS A 186 8.43 15.13 26.55
CA LYS A 186 9.78 14.70 26.15
C LYS A 186 9.93 14.51 24.63
N PHE A 187 8.96 13.88 24.00
CA PHE A 187 8.98 13.52 22.58
C PHE A 187 8.30 14.55 21.67
N LYS A 188 7.69 15.60 22.24
CA LYS A 188 7.03 16.62 21.44
C LYS A 188 8.04 17.38 20.58
N GLY A 189 7.74 17.57 19.31
CA GLY A 189 8.61 18.28 18.37
C GLY A 189 9.77 17.45 17.81
N ALA A 190 9.80 16.13 18.00
CA ALA A 190 10.73 15.28 17.29
C ALA A 190 10.56 15.43 15.76
N GLY A 191 11.67 15.59 15.02
CA GLY A 191 11.65 15.74 13.58
C GLY A 191 11.27 17.13 13.06
N ILE A 192 11.28 18.18 13.91
CA ILE A 192 11.16 19.56 13.43
C ILE A 192 12.39 19.90 12.57
N PRO A 193 12.22 20.38 11.30
CA PRO A 193 13.32 20.74 10.44
C PRO A 193 14.29 21.74 11.11
N GLY A 194 15.59 21.47 11.00
CA GLY A 194 16.65 22.28 11.63
C GLY A 194 16.95 21.93 13.10
N THR A 195 16.36 20.85 13.61
CA THR A 195 16.71 20.28 14.92
C THR A 195 17.18 18.83 14.77
N SER A 196 18.17 18.44 15.57
CA SER A 196 18.58 17.03 15.66
C SER A 196 17.60 16.21 16.50
N LEU A 197 17.55 14.90 16.25
CA LEU A 197 16.87 13.95 17.10
C LEU A 197 17.80 13.46 18.22
N SER A 198 17.29 13.31 19.43
CA SER A 198 17.98 12.56 20.47
C SER A 198 17.82 11.07 20.26
N ASP A 199 18.73 10.25 20.80
CA ASP A 199 18.65 8.78 20.76
C ASP A 199 17.31 8.26 21.31
N GLU A 200 16.79 8.88 22.36
CA GLU A 200 15.49 8.52 22.92
C GLU A 200 14.32 8.84 21.98
N GLN A 201 14.40 9.95 21.21
CA GLN A 201 13.40 10.28 20.19
C GLN A 201 13.47 9.32 19.02
N ILE A 202 14.67 8.93 18.59
CA ILE A 202 14.89 7.91 17.56
C ILE A 202 14.30 6.57 18.02
N ALA A 203 14.61 6.15 19.23
CA ALA A 203 14.06 4.89 19.79
C ALA A 203 12.53 4.89 19.83
N ASN A 204 11.91 5.99 20.28
CA ASN A 204 10.45 6.10 20.29
C ASN A 204 9.80 6.07 18.88
N LEU A 205 10.45 6.65 17.87
CA LEU A 205 10.00 6.55 16.49
C LEU A 205 10.18 5.13 15.94
N GLN A 206 11.29 4.46 16.29
CA GLN A 206 11.54 3.07 15.92
C GLN A 206 10.48 2.14 16.52
N ASP A 207 10.19 2.27 17.82
CA ASP A 207 9.14 1.48 18.49
C ASP A 207 7.79 1.61 17.76
N SER A 208 7.46 2.81 17.27
CA SER A 208 6.23 3.04 16.51
C SER A 208 6.23 2.34 15.15
N VAL A 209 7.35 2.37 14.43
CA VAL A 209 7.53 1.69 13.14
C VAL A 209 7.48 0.17 13.33
N ASP A 210 8.13 -0.34 14.36
CA ASP A 210 8.17 -1.78 14.67
C ASP A 210 6.79 -2.31 15.06
N ALA A 211 6.00 -1.55 15.82
CA ALA A 211 4.63 -1.92 16.18
C ALA A 211 3.76 -2.06 14.93
N ILE A 212 3.78 -1.06 14.03
CA ILE A 212 3.01 -1.11 12.78
C ILE A 212 3.46 -2.28 11.89
N HIS A 213 4.77 -2.55 11.82
CA HIS A 213 5.27 -3.69 11.04
C HIS A 213 4.82 -5.04 11.64
N ALA A 214 4.77 -5.14 12.97
CA ALA A 214 4.23 -6.32 13.64
C ALA A 214 2.75 -6.54 13.31
N ASP A 215 1.93 -5.48 13.32
CA ASP A 215 0.51 -5.53 12.97
C ASP A 215 0.32 -5.92 11.50
N PHE A 216 1.14 -5.38 10.59
CA PHE A 216 1.12 -5.77 9.18
C PHE A 216 1.42 -7.26 9.01
N LYS A 217 2.52 -7.77 9.62
CA LYS A 217 2.86 -9.20 9.57
C LYS A 217 1.74 -10.06 10.14
N ALA A 218 1.18 -9.69 11.28
CA ALA A 218 0.08 -10.40 11.91
C ALA A 218 -1.17 -10.46 11.00
N SER A 219 -1.51 -9.35 10.36
CA SER A 219 -2.63 -9.26 9.43
C SER A 219 -2.44 -10.17 8.21
N VAL A 220 -1.25 -10.17 7.60
CA VAL A 220 -0.92 -11.06 6.46
C VAL A 220 -1.07 -12.52 6.85
N LEU A 221 -0.56 -12.91 8.02
CA LEU A 221 -0.59 -14.30 8.48
C LEU A 221 -1.99 -14.83 8.82
N GLN A 222 -3.00 -13.95 8.98
CA GLN A 222 -4.39 -14.40 9.18
C GLN A 222 -4.93 -15.14 7.95
N THR A 223 -4.54 -14.74 6.75
CA THR A 223 -5.01 -15.29 5.47
C THR A 223 -3.90 -16.02 4.70
N ARG A 224 -2.67 -15.56 4.79
CA ARG A 224 -1.48 -16.11 4.12
C ARG A 224 -0.60 -16.89 5.12
N LYS A 225 -1.16 -17.92 5.73
CA LYS A 225 -0.58 -18.67 6.88
C LYS A 225 0.76 -19.33 6.60
N LEU A 226 1.12 -19.55 5.33
CA LEU A 226 2.36 -20.23 4.92
C LEU A 226 3.50 -19.26 4.56
N VAL A 227 3.26 -17.95 4.63
CA VAL A 227 4.30 -16.94 4.41
C VAL A 227 5.28 -17.00 5.59
N LYS A 228 6.56 -16.98 5.27
CA LYS A 228 7.61 -17.02 6.29
C LYS A 228 7.98 -15.64 6.77
N ALA A 229 8.41 -15.52 8.02
CA ALA A 229 8.85 -14.25 8.60
C ALA A 229 9.98 -13.58 7.79
N GLU A 230 10.90 -14.39 7.24
CA GLU A 230 12.02 -13.91 6.41
C GLU A 230 11.59 -13.25 5.09
N ASP A 231 10.36 -13.51 4.62
CA ASP A 231 9.78 -12.91 3.41
C ASP A 231 8.97 -11.64 3.71
N MET A 232 8.95 -11.18 4.97
CA MET A 232 8.18 -10.04 5.46
C MET A 232 9.08 -8.95 6.09
N GLU A 233 10.22 -8.67 5.47
CA GLU A 233 11.20 -7.68 5.93
C GLU A 233 11.41 -6.55 4.89
N GLY A 234 10.34 -6.18 4.16
CA GLY A 234 10.34 -5.08 3.20
C GLY A 234 10.75 -5.44 1.77
N GLN A 235 11.05 -6.71 1.49
CA GLN A 235 11.46 -7.14 0.13
C GLN A 235 10.28 -7.09 -0.84
N VAL A 236 10.61 -6.89 -2.11
CA VAL A 236 9.69 -7.06 -3.24
C VAL A 236 10.07 -8.30 -4.04
N PHE A 237 9.06 -8.93 -4.61
CA PHE A 237 9.17 -10.17 -5.36
C PHE A 237 8.45 -10.06 -6.70
N SER A 238 8.95 -10.71 -7.74
CA SER A 238 8.13 -10.91 -8.94
C SER A 238 6.92 -11.80 -8.58
N GLY A 239 5.83 -11.75 -9.36
CA GLY A 239 4.67 -12.61 -9.14
C GLY A 239 5.04 -14.09 -9.01
N LYS A 240 5.97 -14.57 -9.86
CA LYS A 240 6.53 -15.94 -9.74
C LYS A 240 7.18 -16.21 -8.40
N GLN A 241 8.00 -15.28 -7.92
CA GLN A 241 8.68 -15.41 -6.63
C GLN A 241 7.71 -15.30 -5.45
N ALA A 242 6.71 -14.42 -5.57
CA ALA A 242 5.65 -14.25 -4.57
C ALA A 242 4.80 -15.52 -4.42
N ALA A 243 4.49 -16.19 -5.54
CA ALA A 243 3.79 -17.46 -5.54
C ALA A 243 4.57 -18.56 -4.82
N GLN A 244 5.88 -18.63 -5.06
CA GLN A 244 6.78 -19.58 -4.38
C GLN A 244 6.89 -19.35 -2.86
N ARG A 245 6.58 -18.13 -2.40
CA ARG A 245 6.61 -17.73 -0.99
C ARG A 245 5.23 -17.70 -0.32
N ASN A 246 4.21 -18.17 -1.03
CA ASN A 246 2.81 -18.17 -0.59
C ASN A 246 2.22 -16.75 -0.34
N LEU A 247 2.87 -15.71 -0.87
CA LEU A 247 2.35 -14.34 -0.82
C LEU A 247 1.12 -14.20 -1.73
N VAL A 248 1.07 -14.95 -2.83
CA VAL A 248 -0.09 -15.04 -3.71
C VAL A 248 -0.59 -16.49 -3.81
N THR A 249 -1.88 -16.67 -4.07
CA THR A 249 -2.53 -17.99 -4.17
C THR A 249 -2.42 -18.58 -5.56
N GLY A 250 -2.13 -17.77 -6.58
CA GLY A 250 -2.02 -18.24 -7.95
C GLY A 250 -1.43 -17.19 -8.88
N LEU A 251 -1.20 -17.60 -10.13
CA LEU A 251 -0.71 -16.75 -11.22
C LEU A 251 -1.74 -16.74 -12.35
N ALA A 252 -1.91 -15.58 -13.00
CA ALA A 252 -2.68 -15.41 -14.22
C ALA A 252 -2.06 -14.27 -15.03
N ASP A 253 -2.06 -14.38 -16.36
CA ASP A 253 -1.43 -13.38 -17.23
C ASP A 253 -2.29 -12.11 -17.38
N SER A 254 -3.60 -12.19 -17.07
CA SER A 254 -4.52 -11.06 -17.15
C SER A 254 -5.60 -11.09 -16.06
N PHE A 255 -6.24 -9.94 -15.81
CA PHE A 255 -7.35 -9.83 -14.89
C PHE A 255 -8.54 -10.71 -15.32
N SER A 256 -8.87 -10.74 -16.61
CA SER A 256 -9.94 -11.57 -17.15
C SER A 256 -9.67 -13.05 -16.94
N GLU A 257 -8.45 -13.52 -17.14
CA GLU A 257 -8.04 -14.89 -16.87
C GLU A 257 -8.16 -15.20 -15.36
N ALA A 258 -7.68 -14.32 -14.49
CA ALA A 258 -7.80 -14.49 -13.04
C ALA A 258 -9.27 -14.63 -12.61
N VAL A 259 -10.16 -13.80 -13.16
CA VAL A 259 -11.62 -13.86 -12.88
C VAL A 259 -12.22 -15.17 -13.40
N ALA A 260 -11.85 -15.62 -14.60
CA ALA A 260 -12.31 -16.90 -15.15
C ALA A 260 -11.85 -18.09 -14.29
N MET A 261 -10.56 -18.16 -13.97
CA MET A 261 -10.01 -19.19 -13.07
C MET A 261 -10.69 -19.20 -11.70
N TRP A 262 -11.00 -18.01 -11.17
CA TRP A 262 -11.71 -17.89 -9.91
C TRP A 262 -13.15 -18.38 -9.98
N ALA A 263 -13.86 -18.05 -11.07
CA ALA A 263 -15.22 -18.51 -11.33
C ALA A 263 -15.31 -20.05 -11.42
N GLU A 264 -14.32 -20.67 -12.03
CA GLU A 264 -14.20 -22.12 -12.18
C GLU A 264 -13.62 -22.82 -10.95
N ASN A 265 -13.24 -22.07 -9.90
CA ASN A 265 -12.51 -22.54 -8.74
C ASN A 265 -11.19 -23.26 -9.09
N SER A 266 -10.57 -22.85 -10.21
CA SER A 266 -9.38 -23.46 -10.79
C SER A 266 -8.07 -22.74 -10.44
N ILE A 267 -8.10 -21.74 -9.55
CA ILE A 267 -6.88 -21.07 -9.04
C ILE A 267 -6.06 -22.11 -8.27
N ALA A 268 -5.09 -22.69 -8.96
CA ALA A 268 -4.20 -23.68 -8.38
C ALA A 268 -3.12 -23.00 -7.51
N PRO A 269 -2.71 -23.62 -6.40
CA PRO A 269 -1.54 -23.16 -5.67
C PRO A 269 -0.31 -23.19 -6.58
N ALA A 270 0.56 -22.19 -6.45
CA ALA A 270 1.78 -22.13 -7.23
C ALA A 270 2.66 -23.37 -7.02
N PRO A 271 3.34 -23.87 -8.06
CA PRO A 271 4.19 -25.04 -7.95
C PRO A 271 5.31 -24.80 -6.92
N ALA A 272 5.47 -25.75 -6.01
CA ALA A 272 6.52 -25.71 -5.01
C ALA A 272 7.91 -25.64 -5.69
N VAL A 273 8.79 -24.75 -5.20
CA VAL A 273 10.17 -24.69 -5.68
C VAL A 273 10.88 -26.00 -5.32
N PRO A 274 11.56 -26.66 -6.28
CA PRO A 274 12.45 -27.74 -5.92
C PRO A 274 13.54 -27.18 -4.97
N ALA A 275 13.71 -27.82 -3.82
CA ALA A 275 14.77 -27.46 -2.89
C ALA A 275 16.11 -27.42 -3.61
N LYS A 276 16.83 -26.29 -3.55
CA LYS A 276 18.23 -26.24 -4.06
C LYS A 276 18.99 -27.33 -3.32
N LYS A 277 19.45 -28.35 -4.04
CA LYS A 277 20.45 -29.28 -3.51
C LYS A 277 21.67 -28.44 -3.12
N LYS A 278 22.02 -28.51 -1.82
CA LYS A 278 23.27 -27.93 -1.30
C LYS A 278 24.47 -28.61 -1.92
#